data_4f835ef4c13a40f4bea1548433fb28a1
#
_entry.id   4f835ef4c13a40f4bea1548433fb28a1
#
_cell.length_a   1.000
_cell.length_b   1.000
_cell.length_c   1.000
_cell.angle_alpha   90.00
_cell.angle_beta   90.00
_cell.angle_gamma   90.00
#
_symmetry.space_group_name_H-M   'P 1'
#
loop_
_entity.id
_entity.type
_entity.pdbx_description
1 polymer ?
#
loop_
_entity_poly.entity_id
_entity_poly.type
_entity_poly.pdbx_seq_one_letter_code
_entity_poly.pdbx_strand_id
1 'polypeptide(L)' 'MAERVKGTVKWFNADKGYGFISQAGGDDLFVHYSEIQGGGFRSLDEGAQVEFEITQGKKGLQASAVTVVES' A
#
# COMPACT_ATOMS: atom_id res chain seq x y z
N MET A 1 -9.15 -16.08 6.33
CA MET A 1 -8.01 -15.34 6.88
C MET A 1 -7.32 -14.58 5.79
N ALA A 2 -7.06 -13.32 6.04
CA ALA A 2 -6.38 -12.49 5.05
C ALA A 2 -4.89 -12.79 5.06
N GLU A 3 -4.33 -12.99 3.88
CA GLU A 3 -2.90 -13.17 3.72
C GLU A 3 -2.24 -11.82 3.52
N ARG A 4 -1.09 -11.65 4.14
CA ARG A 4 -0.31 -10.45 3.92
C ARG A 4 0.61 -10.66 2.74
N VAL A 5 0.64 -9.67 1.86
CA VAL A 5 1.41 -9.71 0.63
C VAL A 5 2.47 -8.62 0.71
N LYS A 6 3.62 -8.87 0.14
CA LYS A 6 4.70 -7.89 0.07
C LYS A 6 4.69 -7.22 -1.28
N GLY A 7 4.95 -5.92 -1.27
CA GLY A 7 5.04 -5.15 -2.50
C GLY A 7 5.97 -3.97 -2.33
N THR A 8 6.07 -3.18 -3.38
CA THR A 8 6.93 -2.00 -3.41
C THR A 8 6.10 -0.80 -3.79
N VAL A 9 6.28 0.30 -3.08
CA VAL A 9 5.55 1.53 -3.39
C VAL A 9 6.02 2.05 -4.75
N LYS A 10 5.08 2.15 -5.69
CA LYS A 10 5.37 2.67 -7.00
C LYS A 10 5.43 4.19 -6.95
N TRP A 11 4.43 4.80 -6.34
CA TRP A 11 4.43 6.22 -6.04
C TRP A 11 3.32 6.50 -5.02
N PHE A 12 3.46 7.60 -4.33
CA PHE A 12 2.45 8.02 -3.36
C PHE A 12 2.40 9.53 -3.32
N ASN A 13 1.20 10.09 -3.36
CA ASN A 13 1.00 11.53 -3.29
C ASN A 13 0.40 11.88 -1.93
N ALA A 14 1.22 12.43 -1.05
CA ALA A 14 0.78 12.75 0.30
C ALA A 14 -0.27 13.87 0.33
N ASP A 15 -0.20 14.78 -0.64
CA ASP A 15 -1.18 15.87 -0.71
C ASP A 15 -2.58 15.35 -1.05
N LYS A 16 -2.64 14.38 -1.94
CA LYS A 16 -3.91 13.78 -2.33
C LYS A 16 -4.31 12.62 -1.43
N GLY A 17 -3.35 12.05 -0.71
CA GLY A 17 -3.60 10.99 0.24
C GLY A 17 -3.75 9.61 -0.36
N TYR A 18 -3.17 9.37 -1.54
CA TYR A 18 -3.25 8.05 -2.15
C TYR A 18 -2.06 7.78 -3.06
N GLY A 19 -1.90 6.53 -3.43
CA GLY A 19 -0.85 6.12 -4.33
C GLY A 19 -1.08 4.71 -4.83
N PHE A 20 -0.03 4.12 -5.36
CA PHE A 20 -0.08 2.76 -5.89
C PHE A 20 1.11 1.95 -5.41
N ILE A 21 0.83 0.68 -5.18
CA ILE A 21 1.84 -0.30 -4.76
C ILE A 21 1.95 -1.34 -5.87
N SER A 22 3.18 -1.63 -6.27
CA SER A 22 3.47 -2.67 -7.25
C SER A 22 3.66 -3.98 -6.52
N GLN A 23 3.03 -5.04 -7.00
CA GLN A 23 3.20 -6.36 -6.44
C GLN A 23 3.82 -7.30 -7.47
N ALA A 24 4.57 -8.29 -6.99
CA ALA A 24 5.21 -9.24 -7.87
C ALA A 24 4.16 -10.11 -8.56
N GLY A 25 4.19 -10.15 -9.88
CA GLY A 25 3.32 -11.01 -10.65
C GLY A 25 1.87 -10.57 -10.73
N GLY A 26 1.57 -9.32 -10.32
CA GLY A 26 0.20 -8.83 -10.33
C GLY A 26 0.12 -7.37 -10.75
N ASP A 27 -1.10 -6.88 -10.79
CA ASP A 27 -1.37 -5.49 -11.15
C ASP A 27 -1.06 -4.56 -9.98
N ASP A 28 -0.88 -3.27 -10.29
CA ASP A 28 -0.70 -2.27 -9.25
C ASP A 28 -1.96 -2.18 -8.38
N LEU A 29 -1.75 -1.96 -7.10
CA LEU A 29 -2.84 -1.85 -6.13
C LEU A 29 -2.97 -0.42 -5.66
N PHE A 30 -4.21 0.05 -5.59
CA PHE A 30 -4.50 1.35 -5.03
C PHE A 30 -4.29 1.32 -3.51
N VAL A 31 -3.70 2.37 -2.96
CA VAL A 31 -3.55 2.50 -1.52
C VAL A 31 -3.97 3.90 -1.11
N HIS A 32 -4.79 4.00 -0.07
CA HIS A 32 -5.23 5.26 0.49
C HIS A 32 -4.54 5.48 1.83
N TYR A 33 -4.29 6.75 2.19
CA TYR A 33 -3.56 7.04 3.42
C TYR A 33 -4.24 6.45 4.68
N SER A 34 -5.56 6.31 4.64
CA SER A 34 -6.29 5.73 5.76
C SER A 34 -5.96 4.26 6.00
N GLU A 35 -5.40 3.59 4.99
CA GLU A 35 -5.01 2.19 5.10
C GLU A 35 -3.57 2.00 5.53
N ILE A 36 -2.81 3.07 5.65
CA ILE A 36 -1.43 2.99 6.08
C ILE A 36 -1.37 2.94 7.60
N GLN A 37 -0.76 1.89 8.12
CA GLN A 37 -0.59 1.72 9.56
C GLN A 37 0.84 2.09 9.95
N GLY A 38 0.99 2.53 11.18
CA GLY A 38 2.29 2.95 11.68
C GLY A 38 2.21 4.34 12.27
N GLY A 39 3.08 4.62 13.20
CA GLY A 39 2.97 5.82 14.00
C GLY A 39 3.33 7.09 13.24
N GLY A 40 2.40 7.98 13.12
CA GLY A 40 2.65 9.35 12.75
C GLY A 40 2.79 9.68 11.28
N PHE A 41 3.21 8.76 10.44
CA PHE A 41 3.39 9.05 9.02
C PHE A 41 2.36 8.32 8.20
N ARG A 42 1.63 9.08 7.40
CA ARG A 42 0.64 8.52 6.48
C ARG A 42 1.09 8.80 5.05
N SER A 43 2.37 8.61 4.82
CA SER A 43 2.94 8.74 3.49
C SER A 43 3.90 7.59 3.26
N LEU A 44 4.08 7.24 2.00
CA LEU A 44 4.96 6.16 1.61
C LEU A 44 6.01 6.71 0.66
N ASP A 45 7.25 6.28 0.84
CA ASP A 45 8.32 6.67 -0.07
C ASP A 45 8.34 5.76 -1.28
N GLU A 46 8.67 6.33 -2.44
CA GLU A 46 8.82 5.53 -3.65
C GLU A 46 9.92 4.49 -3.44
N GLY A 47 9.63 3.27 -3.83
CA GLY A 47 10.56 2.17 -3.68
C GLY A 47 10.57 1.52 -2.32
N ALA A 48 9.80 2.04 -1.37
CA ALA A 48 9.72 1.43 -0.04
C ALA A 48 9.02 0.07 -0.13
N GLN A 49 9.49 -0.86 0.68
CA GLN A 49 8.86 -2.17 0.74
C GLN A 49 7.78 -2.17 1.81
N VAL A 50 6.65 -2.73 1.46
CA VAL A 50 5.48 -2.73 2.35
C VAL A 50 4.85 -4.10 2.38
N GLU A 51 4.12 -4.37 3.45
CA GLU A 51 3.24 -5.52 3.55
C GLU A 51 1.81 -5.01 3.69
N PHE A 52 0.90 -5.74 3.10
CA PHE A 52 -0.49 -5.31 3.08
C PHE A 52 -1.41 -6.50 2.83
N GLU A 53 -2.70 -6.26 3.02
CA GLU A 53 -3.73 -7.21 2.65
C GLU A 53 -4.41 -6.72 1.39
N ILE A 54 -4.76 -7.63 0.51
CA ILE A 54 -5.47 -7.28 -0.71
C ILE A 54 -6.96 -7.37 -0.44
N THR A 55 -7.66 -6.24 -0.65
CA THR A 55 -9.10 -6.19 -0.48
C THR A 55 -9.71 -5.58 -1.72
N GLN A 56 -11.00 -5.82 -1.92
CA GLN A 56 -11.71 -5.25 -3.05
C GLN A 56 -12.37 -3.95 -2.62
N GLY A 57 -12.00 -2.86 -3.29
CA GLY A 57 -12.56 -1.55 -3.02
C GLY A 57 -13.44 -1.08 -4.17
N LYS A 58 -13.88 0.17 -4.08
CA LYS A 58 -14.77 0.74 -5.09
C LYS A 58 -14.10 0.88 -6.45
N LYS A 59 -12.81 1.03 -6.47
CA LYS A 59 -12.05 1.21 -7.72
C LYS A 59 -11.36 -0.08 -8.18
N GLY A 60 -11.65 -1.19 -7.52
CA GLY A 60 -11.01 -2.47 -7.81
C GLY A 60 -10.20 -2.94 -6.62
N LEU A 61 -9.17 -3.72 -6.87
CA LEU A 61 -8.32 -4.22 -5.79
C LEU A 61 -7.52 -3.10 -5.16
N GLN A 62 -7.41 -3.16 -3.86
CA GLN A 62 -6.67 -2.15 -3.11
C GLN A 62 -5.86 -2.79 -1.99
N ALA A 63 -4.82 -2.08 -1.55
CA ALA A 63 -4.02 -2.50 -0.41
C ALA A 63 -4.64 -1.97 0.87
N SER A 64 -4.77 -2.83 1.87
CA SER A 64 -5.33 -2.47 3.17
C SER A 64 -4.36 -2.86 4.27
N ALA A 65 -4.45 -2.19 5.41
CA ALA A 65 -3.60 -2.46 6.57
C ALA A 65 -2.12 -2.45 6.19
N VAL A 66 -1.73 -1.43 5.43
CA VAL A 66 -0.38 -1.33 4.87
C VAL A 66 0.63 -0.98 5.97
N THR A 67 1.70 -1.75 6.04
CA THR A 67 2.81 -1.46 6.95
C THR A 67 4.11 -1.45 6.17
N VAL A 68 5.01 -0.54 6.54
CA VAL A 68 6.32 -0.48 5.91
C VAL A 68 7.20 -1.59 6.51
N VAL A 69 7.84 -2.34 5.63
CA VAL A 69 8.76 -3.40 6.04
C VAL A 69 10.16 -2.81 6.04
N GLU A 70 10.79 -2.83 7.18
CA GLU A 70 12.18 -2.41 7.28
C GLU A 70 13.08 -3.63 7.13
N SER A 71 14.00 -3.53 6.22
CA SER A 71 14.96 -4.61 5.99
C SER A 71 16.20 -4.44 6.83
#